data_674ca119920466eeeaffe9c80f363373
#
_entry.id   674ca119920466eeeaffe9c80f363373
#
_cell.length_a   1.000
_cell.length_b   1.000
_cell.length_c   1.000
_cell.angle_alpha   90.00
_cell.angle_beta   90.00
_cell.angle_gamma   90.00
#
_symmetry.space_group_name_H-M   'P 1'
#
loop_
_entity.id
_entity.type
_entity.pdbx_description
1 polymer ?
#
loop_
_entity_poly.entity_id
_entity_poly.type
_entity_poly.pdbx_seq_one_letter_code
_entity_poly.pdbx_strand_id
1 'polypeptide(L)'
;MQNVKQNHFTKVEIMAKLKLNDFVRYGKLFEEYSALLSEDRQSIMRLYFDYNMTLAEISAERGISRQAVKDAITKSCEKLDYYENILKNCQKKEKITKKLEKIKDLNDINEIKLKVEELIGEI
;
A
#
# COMPACT_ATOMS: atom_id res chain seq x y z
N MET A 1 14.38 -7.56 27.10
CA MET A 1 13.09 -7.44 27.74
C MET A 1 12.16 -6.50 26.99
N GLN A 2 12.63 -5.32 26.65
CA GLN A 2 11.81 -4.41 25.86
C GLN A 2 11.38 -4.98 24.53
N ASN A 3 12.27 -5.75 23.90
CA ASN A 3 11.96 -6.35 22.61
C ASN A 3 10.76 -7.30 22.69
N VAL A 4 10.62 -8.01 23.81
CA VAL A 4 9.50 -8.91 24.01
C VAL A 4 8.20 -8.12 24.04
N LYS A 5 8.19 -6.97 24.73
CA LYS A 5 7.02 -6.12 24.78
C LYS A 5 6.64 -5.59 23.41
N GLN A 6 7.64 -5.20 22.62
CA GLN A 6 7.39 -4.72 21.27
C GLN A 6 6.75 -5.80 20.41
N ASN A 7 7.10 -7.06 20.63
CA ASN A 7 6.53 -8.17 19.90
C ASN A 7 5.06 -8.42 20.22
N HIS A 8 4.56 -7.84 21.32
CA HIS A 8 3.17 -7.97 21.72
C HIS A 8 2.26 -6.92 21.09
N PHE A 9 2.82 -5.94 20.40
CA PHE A 9 2.01 -4.98 19.68
C PHE A 9 1.30 -5.66 18.52
N THR A 10 0.02 -5.39 18.39
CA THR A 10 -0.74 -5.83 17.22
C THR A 10 -0.26 -5.06 16.00
N LYS A 11 -0.51 -5.60 14.81
CA LYS A 11 -0.21 -4.89 13.57
C LYS A 11 -0.94 -3.55 13.51
N VAL A 12 -2.16 -3.50 14.02
CA VAL A 12 -2.93 -2.25 14.04
C VAL A 12 -2.31 -1.23 14.99
N GLU A 13 -1.85 -1.67 16.15
CA GLU A 13 -1.17 -0.77 17.08
C GLU A 13 0.11 -0.21 16.46
N ILE A 14 0.83 -1.05 15.74
CA ILE A 14 1.97 -0.61 14.97
C ILE A 14 1.54 0.39 13.91
N MET A 15 0.47 0.08 13.17
CA MET A 15 -0.07 0.97 12.16
C MET A 15 -0.54 2.31 12.73
N ALA A 16 -1.14 2.29 13.90
CA ALA A 16 -1.59 3.52 14.56
C ALA A 16 -0.42 4.44 14.91
N LYS A 17 0.78 3.87 15.00
CA LYS A 17 2.03 4.62 15.24
C LYS A 17 2.87 4.74 13.96
N LEU A 18 2.29 4.41 12.82
CA LEU A 18 3.00 4.37 11.56
C LEU A 18 3.66 5.68 11.22
N LYS A 19 4.86 5.57 10.72
CA LYS A 19 5.50 6.64 10.01
C LYS A 19 4.73 6.90 8.71
N LEU A 20 4.85 8.10 8.23
CA LEU A 20 4.15 8.52 7.01
C LEU A 20 4.40 7.58 5.84
N ASN A 21 5.64 7.10 5.67
CA ASN A 21 5.93 6.21 4.52
C ASN A 21 5.24 4.86 4.61
N ASP A 22 4.96 4.31 5.79
CA ASP A 22 4.20 3.06 5.90
C ASP A 22 2.74 3.27 5.54
N PHE A 23 2.17 4.39 5.97
CA PHE A 23 0.81 4.76 5.60
C PHE A 23 0.70 4.92 4.08
N VAL A 24 1.64 5.62 3.47
CA VAL A 24 1.71 5.82 2.02
C VAL A 24 1.87 4.49 1.30
N ARG A 25 2.71 3.61 1.81
CA ARG A 25 2.94 2.29 1.24
C ARG A 25 1.66 1.46 1.19
N TYR A 26 0.96 1.35 2.31
CA TYR A 26 -0.31 0.60 2.34
C TYR A 26 -1.40 1.28 1.52
N GLY A 27 -1.39 2.59 1.44
CA GLY A 27 -2.29 3.32 0.56
C GLY A 27 -2.08 2.94 -0.90
N LYS A 28 -0.83 2.82 -1.34
CA LYS A 28 -0.49 2.38 -2.70
C LYS A 28 -0.90 0.94 -2.95
N LEU A 29 -0.68 0.06 -1.98
CA LEU A 29 -1.11 -1.34 -2.08
C LEU A 29 -2.62 -1.43 -2.18
N PHE A 30 -3.33 -0.65 -1.40
CA PHE A 30 -4.79 -0.61 -1.46
C PHE A 30 -5.28 -0.12 -2.82
N GLU A 31 -4.67 0.93 -3.34
CA GLU A 31 -5.01 1.44 -4.67
C GLU A 31 -4.85 0.35 -5.74
N GLU A 32 -3.78 -0.43 -5.66
CA GLU A 32 -3.49 -1.47 -6.64
C GLU A 32 -4.42 -2.69 -6.49
N TYR A 33 -4.70 -3.10 -5.27
CA TYR A 33 -5.36 -4.38 -4.99
C TYR A 33 -6.73 -4.27 -4.35
N SER A 34 -7.31 -3.08 -4.27
CA SER A 34 -8.59 -2.88 -3.59
C SER A 34 -9.68 -3.82 -4.08
N ALA A 35 -9.72 -4.06 -5.39
CA ALA A 35 -10.74 -4.91 -6.00
C ALA A 35 -10.69 -6.37 -5.51
N LEU A 36 -9.57 -6.79 -4.92
CA LEU A 36 -9.40 -8.15 -4.41
C LEU A 36 -9.89 -8.29 -2.97
N LEU A 37 -10.25 -7.19 -2.33
CA LEU A 37 -10.83 -7.20 -0.99
C LEU A 37 -12.35 -7.27 -1.08
N SER A 38 -13.01 -7.75 -0.01
CA SER A 38 -14.46 -7.72 0.06
C SER A 38 -14.98 -6.27 0.01
N GLU A 39 -16.19 -6.07 -0.43
CA GLU A 39 -16.77 -4.72 -0.52
C GLU A 39 -16.78 -4.02 0.83
N ASP A 40 -17.07 -4.75 1.88
CA ASP A 40 -17.08 -4.20 3.24
C ASP A 40 -15.69 -3.71 3.64
N ARG A 41 -14.67 -4.50 3.38
CA ARG A 41 -13.29 -4.10 3.68
C ARG A 41 -12.80 -2.98 2.78
N GLN A 42 -13.17 -3.00 1.52
CA GLN A 42 -12.88 -1.88 0.62
C GLN A 42 -13.40 -0.57 1.18
N SER A 43 -14.65 -0.59 1.67
CA SER A 43 -15.28 0.59 2.23
C SER A 43 -14.53 1.11 3.45
N ILE A 44 -14.19 0.22 4.39
CA ILE A 44 -13.46 0.60 5.60
C ILE A 44 -12.06 1.14 5.25
N MET A 45 -11.36 0.47 4.37
CA MET A 45 -10.02 0.87 3.94
C MET A 45 -10.04 2.22 3.23
N ARG A 46 -11.09 2.48 2.44
CA ARG A 46 -11.25 3.77 1.76
C ARG A 46 -11.45 4.89 2.76
N LEU A 47 -12.27 4.68 3.77
CA LEU A 47 -12.45 5.68 4.82
C LEU A 47 -11.13 5.99 5.53
N TYR A 48 -10.34 4.98 5.79
CA TYR A 48 -9.09 5.13 6.49
C TYR A 48 -8.00 5.78 5.64
N PHE A 49 -7.77 5.27 4.42
CA PHE A 49 -6.66 5.71 3.58
C PHE A 49 -7.00 6.90 2.69
N ASP A 50 -8.20 6.95 2.13
CA ASP A 50 -8.57 8.02 1.19
C ASP A 50 -9.18 9.22 1.89
N TYR A 51 -10.00 8.98 2.92
CA TYR A 51 -10.66 10.05 3.65
C TYR A 51 -9.97 10.40 4.96
N ASN A 52 -8.88 9.72 5.27
CA ASN A 52 -8.07 9.98 6.46
C ASN A 52 -8.86 10.01 7.77
N MET A 53 -9.85 9.14 7.88
CA MET A 53 -10.68 9.06 9.09
C MET A 53 -9.97 8.26 10.18
N THR A 54 -10.20 8.67 11.43
CA THR A 54 -9.71 7.93 12.59
C THR A 54 -10.51 6.66 12.80
N LEU A 55 -9.97 5.74 13.60
CA LEU A 55 -10.69 4.51 13.95
C LEU A 55 -12.02 4.82 14.62
N ALA A 56 -12.04 5.84 15.50
CA ALA A 56 -13.26 6.26 16.17
C ALA A 56 -14.30 6.78 15.19
N GLU A 57 -13.88 7.57 14.22
CA GLU A 57 -14.77 8.11 13.20
C GLU A 57 -15.35 7.01 12.32
N ILE A 58 -14.51 6.06 11.89
CA ILE A 58 -14.96 4.93 11.09
C ILE A 58 -15.94 4.07 11.89
N SER A 59 -15.64 3.82 13.17
CA SER A 59 -16.51 3.08 14.08
C SER A 59 -17.90 3.72 14.14
N ALA A 60 -17.95 5.03 14.30
CA ALA A 60 -19.21 5.76 14.34
C ALA A 60 -19.95 5.71 12.99
N GLU A 61 -19.23 5.91 11.91
CA GLU A 61 -19.78 5.94 10.55
C GLU A 61 -20.39 4.57 10.17
N ARG A 62 -19.72 3.48 10.52
CA ARG A 62 -20.13 2.14 10.13
C ARG A 62 -21.00 1.44 11.15
N GLY A 63 -21.14 2.00 12.34
CA GLY A 63 -21.95 1.38 13.39
C GLY A 63 -21.34 0.08 13.92
N ILE A 64 -20.02 -0.02 13.94
CA ILE A 64 -19.28 -1.18 14.46
C ILE A 64 -18.29 -0.71 15.52
N SER A 65 -17.74 -1.64 16.30
CA SER A 65 -16.79 -1.28 17.35
C SER A 65 -15.46 -0.82 16.76
N ARG A 66 -14.70 -0.04 17.55
CA ARG A 66 -13.33 0.35 17.16
C ARG A 66 -12.46 -0.87 16.96
N GLN A 67 -12.65 -1.90 17.79
CA GLN A 67 -11.89 -3.14 17.65
C GLN A 67 -12.19 -3.82 16.32
N ALA A 68 -13.46 -3.83 15.91
CA ALA A 68 -13.84 -4.39 14.61
C ALA A 68 -13.21 -3.62 13.46
N VAL A 69 -13.12 -2.29 13.56
CA VAL A 69 -12.41 -1.47 12.57
C VAL A 69 -10.94 -1.83 12.52
N LYS A 70 -10.29 -1.90 13.69
CA LYS A 70 -8.88 -2.29 13.78
C LYS A 70 -8.63 -3.64 13.12
N ASP A 71 -9.46 -4.62 13.42
CA ASP A 71 -9.34 -5.97 12.87
C ASP A 71 -9.50 -5.97 11.36
N ALA A 72 -10.48 -5.23 10.85
CA ALA A 72 -10.71 -5.13 9.42
C ALA A 72 -9.51 -4.52 8.70
N ILE A 73 -8.95 -3.44 9.23
CA ILE A 73 -7.78 -2.78 8.64
C ILE A 73 -6.56 -3.70 8.70
N THR A 74 -6.31 -4.32 9.85
CA THR A 74 -5.17 -5.24 10.01
C THR A 74 -5.23 -6.39 9.02
N LYS A 75 -6.38 -7.05 8.94
CA LYS A 75 -6.55 -8.19 8.04
C LYS A 75 -6.47 -7.78 6.58
N SER A 76 -6.99 -6.60 6.27
CA SER A 76 -6.90 -6.07 4.90
C SER A 76 -5.45 -5.80 4.52
N CYS A 77 -4.68 -5.17 5.40
CA CYS A 77 -3.27 -4.90 5.15
C CYS A 77 -2.47 -6.20 4.99
N GLU A 78 -2.78 -7.22 5.77
CA GLU A 78 -2.15 -8.53 5.62
C GLU A 78 -2.43 -9.13 4.25
N LYS A 79 -3.66 -9.00 3.77
CA LYS A 79 -4.01 -9.47 2.42
C LYS A 79 -3.31 -8.66 1.33
N LEU A 80 -3.21 -7.35 1.51
CA LEU A 80 -2.50 -6.51 0.55
C LEU A 80 -1.03 -6.89 0.45
N ASP A 81 -0.37 -7.15 1.57
CA ASP A 81 1.01 -7.64 1.59
C ASP A 81 1.12 -8.98 0.87
N TYR A 82 0.16 -9.87 1.10
CA TYR A 82 0.14 -11.17 0.44
C TYR A 82 0.02 -11.04 -1.08
N TYR A 83 -0.91 -10.19 -1.54
CA TYR A 83 -1.08 -9.97 -2.97
C TYR A 83 0.16 -9.36 -3.61
N GLU A 84 0.76 -8.39 -2.95
CA GLU A 84 1.98 -7.76 -3.48
C GLU A 84 3.14 -8.76 -3.52
N ASN A 85 3.24 -9.62 -2.51
CA ASN A 85 4.29 -10.63 -2.47
C ASN A 85 4.20 -11.60 -3.64
N ILE A 86 2.99 -11.93 -4.07
CA ILE A 86 2.75 -12.85 -5.20
C ILE A 86 2.80 -12.13 -6.54
N LEU A 87 2.08 -11.01 -6.67
CA LEU A 87 1.87 -10.34 -7.94
C LEU A 87 2.94 -9.32 -8.27
N LYS A 88 3.48 -8.66 -7.26
CA LYS A 88 4.56 -7.68 -7.38
C LYS A 88 4.26 -6.51 -8.32
N ASN A 89 2.99 -6.18 -8.48
CA ASN A 89 2.57 -5.11 -9.40
C ASN A 89 3.11 -3.74 -8.99
N CYS A 90 3.08 -3.43 -7.71
CA CYS A 90 3.61 -2.15 -7.22
C CYS A 90 5.11 -2.05 -7.42
N GLN A 91 5.83 -3.14 -7.15
CA GLN A 91 7.27 -3.23 -7.40
C GLN A 91 7.60 -3.04 -8.87
N LYS A 92 6.86 -3.69 -9.75
CA LYS A 92 7.07 -3.60 -11.20
C LYS A 92 6.81 -2.19 -11.69
N LYS A 93 5.73 -1.58 -11.24
CA LYS A 93 5.39 -0.20 -11.60
C LYS A 93 6.46 0.79 -11.15
N GLU A 94 6.93 0.62 -9.92
CA GLU A 94 7.98 1.48 -9.37
C GLU A 94 9.29 1.37 -10.16
N LYS A 95 9.67 0.15 -10.52
CA LYS A 95 10.85 -0.11 -11.33
C LYS A 95 10.75 0.55 -12.70
N ILE A 96 9.62 0.38 -13.37
CA ILE A 96 9.38 0.97 -14.69
C ILE A 96 9.40 2.50 -14.58
N THR A 97 8.74 3.04 -13.57
CA THR A 97 8.70 4.48 -13.35
C THR A 97 10.11 5.06 -13.18
N LYS A 98 10.94 4.41 -12.37
CA LYS A 98 12.32 4.87 -12.15
C LYS A 98 13.14 4.84 -13.44
N LYS A 99 12.95 3.82 -14.26
CA LYS A 99 13.64 3.72 -15.55
C LYS A 99 13.18 4.81 -16.51
N LEU A 100 11.89 5.07 -16.56
CA LEU A 100 11.34 6.15 -17.39
C LEU A 100 11.84 7.51 -16.93
N GLU A 101 11.95 7.75 -15.63
CA GLU A 101 12.49 9.00 -15.11
C GLU A 101 13.93 9.22 -15.53
N LYS A 102 14.75 8.16 -15.55
CA LYS A 102 16.13 8.24 -16.03
C LYS A 102 16.18 8.55 -17.53
N ILE A 103 15.30 7.94 -18.31
CA ILE A 103 15.23 8.17 -19.76
C ILE A 103 14.88 9.63 -20.03
N LYS A 104 13.99 10.20 -19.24
CA LYS A 104 13.54 11.60 -19.38
C LYS A 104 14.70 12.59 -19.29
N ASP A 105 15.74 12.26 -18.54
CA ASP A 105 16.90 13.13 -18.32
C ASP A 105 18.00 12.94 -19.37
N LEU A 106 17.86 12.02 -20.30
CA LEU A 106 18.84 11.79 -21.37
C LEU A 106 18.64 12.80 -22.50
N ASN A 107 19.75 13.17 -23.14
CA ASN A 107 19.74 14.15 -24.24
C ASN A 107 20.08 13.54 -25.60
N ASP A 108 20.73 12.38 -25.63
CA ASP A 108 21.09 11.71 -26.85
C ASP A 108 19.93 10.82 -27.33
N ILE A 109 19.43 11.10 -28.54
CA ILE A 109 18.26 10.39 -29.07
C ILE A 109 18.52 8.91 -29.28
N ASN A 110 19.75 8.53 -29.66
CA ASN A 110 20.07 7.12 -29.86
C ASN A 110 20.09 6.37 -28.53
N GLU A 111 20.61 7.00 -27.49
CA GLU A 111 20.61 6.44 -26.14
C GLU A 111 19.18 6.30 -25.61
N ILE A 112 18.34 7.31 -25.83
CA ILE A 112 16.93 7.28 -25.42
C ILE A 112 16.22 6.09 -26.09
N LYS A 113 16.40 5.94 -27.40
CA LYS A 113 15.77 4.83 -28.13
C LYS A 113 16.21 3.47 -27.62
N LEU A 114 17.50 3.32 -27.34
CA LEU A 114 18.04 2.08 -26.80
C LEU A 114 17.42 1.74 -25.45
N LYS A 115 17.34 2.72 -24.56
CA LYS A 115 16.75 2.52 -23.23
C LYS A 115 15.27 2.20 -23.29
N VAL A 116 14.54 2.82 -24.23
CA VAL A 116 13.13 2.52 -24.43
C VAL A 116 12.96 1.07 -24.93
N GLU A 117 13.81 0.63 -25.86
CA GLU A 117 13.77 -0.74 -26.36
C GLU A 117 14.05 -1.77 -25.26
N GLU A 118 15.04 -1.48 -24.40
CA GLU A 118 15.35 -2.32 -23.25
C GLU A 118 14.14 -2.42 -22.31
N LEU A 119 13.46 -1.31 -22.07
CA LEU A 119 12.29 -1.27 -21.19
C LEU A 119 11.13 -2.06 -21.79
N ILE A 120 10.90 -1.94 -23.09
CA ILE A 120 9.88 -2.71 -23.78
C ILE A 120 10.14 -4.22 -23.63
N GLY A 121 11.40 -4.62 -23.71
CA GLY A 121 11.80 -6.01 -23.53
C GLY A 121 11.56 -6.57 -22.14
N GLU A 122 11.43 -5.71 -21.14
CA GLU A 122 11.17 -6.13 -19.76
C GLU A 122 9.68 -6.29 -19.47
N ILE A 123 8.82 -5.74 -20.28
CA ILE A 123 7.38 -5.85 -20.12
C ILE A 123 6.91 -7.19 -20.70
#